data_5e57d1033bde74fac4f763cb07239f21
#
_entry.id   5e57d1033bde74fac4f763cb07239f21
#
_cell.length_a   1.000
_cell.length_b   1.000
_cell.length_c   1.000
_cell.angle_alpha   90.00
_cell.angle_beta   90.00
_cell.angle_gamma   90.00
#
_symmetry.space_group_name_H-M   'P 1'
#
loop_
_entity.id
_entity.type
_entity.pdbx_description
1 polymer ?
#
loop_
_entity_poly.entity_id
_entity_poly.type
_entity_poly.pdbx_seq_one_letter_code
_entity_poly.pdbx_strand_id
1 'polypeptide(L)'
;KESSHAFFKHYQANGYPSFFWLDARGNLLDTRTGSVSPEDFIRYAEEAAKSDLSARLEIARKRWESGERSLELVQEYVVELLQRIHPDQVKDCLLSYFSTLTEEQLQQKENYLLMRGFMRTPEDDIVFRCLNRYADIYQGYEKGDDFWVNMYRMMVRAGSANLKNPEKYRAHLEMVRKTKSCYAPMYLEILDMERTLFEKNFQQGMALARKVADKYGDKHPYLYRQFFYTLIIAGFFDDSVTDPELIEQAI
;
A
#
# COMPACT_ATOMS: atom_id res chain seq x y z
N LYS A 1 1.48 -21.33 -22.64
CA LYS A 1 1.22 -19.96 -22.11
C LYS A 1 -0.17 -19.84 -21.46
N GLU A 2 -1.23 -20.43 -22.03
CA GLU A 2 -2.59 -20.40 -21.45
C GLU A 2 -2.69 -21.17 -20.14
N SER A 3 -2.04 -22.30 -20.01
CA SER A 3 -2.06 -23.13 -18.78
C SER A 3 -1.40 -22.45 -17.59
N SER A 4 -0.28 -21.71 -17.79
CA SER A 4 0.37 -20.97 -16.73
C SER A 4 -0.48 -19.78 -16.23
N HIS A 5 -1.16 -19.08 -17.14
CA HIS A 5 -2.04 -17.96 -16.77
C HIS A 5 -3.27 -18.43 -15.97
N ALA A 6 -3.85 -19.58 -16.35
CA ALA A 6 -4.96 -20.19 -15.61
C ALA A 6 -4.52 -20.63 -14.21
N PHE A 7 -3.32 -21.19 -14.07
CA PHE A 7 -2.73 -21.57 -12.79
C PHE A 7 -2.52 -20.36 -11.87
N PHE A 8 -1.87 -19.29 -12.38
CA PHE A 8 -1.67 -18.06 -11.61
C PHE A 8 -2.98 -17.40 -11.17
N LYS A 9 -4.00 -17.46 -12.04
CA LYS A 9 -5.32 -16.93 -11.71
C LYS A 9 -6.02 -17.78 -10.65
N HIS A 10 -5.88 -19.11 -10.73
CA HIS A 10 -6.51 -20.03 -9.78
C HIS A 10 -5.93 -19.89 -8.37
N TYR A 11 -4.60 -19.82 -8.25
CA TYR A 11 -3.90 -19.69 -6.96
C TYR A 11 -3.57 -18.25 -6.57
N GLN A 12 -4.05 -17.26 -7.33
CA GLN A 12 -3.93 -15.82 -7.06
C GLN A 12 -2.51 -15.37 -6.70
N ALA A 13 -1.56 -15.62 -7.61
CA ALA A 13 -0.17 -15.19 -7.44
C ALA A 13 -0.05 -13.67 -7.26
N ASN A 14 0.55 -13.22 -6.15
CA ASN A 14 0.66 -11.81 -5.75
C ASN A 14 1.96 -11.12 -6.17
N GLY A 15 2.86 -11.83 -6.83
CA GLY A 15 4.17 -11.30 -7.23
C GLY A 15 5.07 -12.38 -7.81
N TYR A 16 6.33 -12.03 -8.09
CA TYR A 16 7.32 -12.92 -8.65
C TYR A 16 8.62 -12.91 -7.82
N PRO A 17 9.20 -14.10 -7.61
CA PRO A 17 8.62 -15.43 -7.82
C PRO A 17 7.50 -15.75 -6.81
N SER A 18 6.54 -16.61 -7.19
CA SER A 18 5.55 -17.18 -6.28
C SER A 18 5.71 -18.69 -6.23
N PHE A 19 5.66 -19.24 -5.02
CA PHE A 19 5.77 -20.67 -4.73
C PHE A 19 4.45 -21.16 -4.15
N PHE A 20 3.96 -22.28 -4.65
CA PHE A 20 2.74 -22.92 -4.20
C PHE A 20 3.04 -24.37 -3.86
N TRP A 21 2.79 -24.78 -2.64
CA TRP A 21 2.88 -26.16 -2.22
C TRP A 21 1.47 -26.76 -2.24
N LEU A 22 1.34 -27.86 -2.96
CA LEU A 22 0.05 -28.52 -3.18
C LEU A 22 0.11 -29.96 -2.69
N ASP A 23 -1.02 -30.47 -2.22
CA ASP A 23 -1.16 -31.90 -1.98
C ASP A 23 -1.32 -32.68 -3.30
N ALA A 24 -1.37 -34.00 -3.22
CA ALA A 24 -1.53 -34.85 -4.38
C ALA A 24 -2.88 -34.68 -5.12
N ARG A 25 -3.84 -33.98 -4.50
CA ARG A 25 -5.15 -33.68 -5.08
C ARG A 25 -5.22 -32.29 -5.67
N GLY A 26 -4.12 -31.49 -5.54
CA GLY A 26 -4.06 -30.11 -5.98
C GLY A 26 -4.59 -29.08 -4.96
N ASN A 27 -4.87 -29.47 -3.73
CA ASN A 27 -5.24 -28.51 -2.70
C ASN A 27 -4.02 -27.72 -2.23
N LEU A 28 -4.21 -26.43 -1.99
CA LEU A 28 -3.15 -25.54 -1.52
C LEU A 28 -2.79 -25.86 -0.08
N LEU A 29 -1.54 -26.25 0.14
CA LEU A 29 -0.97 -26.46 1.47
C LEU A 29 -0.35 -25.17 2.03
N ASP A 30 0.41 -24.45 1.21
CA ASP A 30 1.00 -23.15 1.57
C ASP A 30 1.38 -22.36 0.31
N THR A 31 1.64 -21.05 0.51
CA THR A 31 2.11 -20.16 -0.55
C THR A 31 3.11 -19.13 0.02
N ARG A 32 4.12 -18.79 -0.79
CA ARG A 32 5.10 -17.74 -0.50
C ARG A 32 5.36 -16.91 -1.75
N THR A 33 5.64 -15.64 -1.56
CA THR A 33 6.00 -14.71 -2.65
C THR A 33 7.29 -13.99 -2.30
N GLY A 34 8.14 -13.81 -3.30
CA GLY A 34 9.44 -13.16 -3.18
C GLY A 34 10.60 -14.14 -3.31
N SER A 35 11.81 -13.61 -3.44
CA SER A 35 13.03 -14.41 -3.51
C SER A 35 13.33 -15.04 -2.16
N VAL A 36 13.68 -16.32 -2.17
CA VAL A 36 14.06 -17.10 -0.98
C VAL A 36 15.40 -17.79 -1.22
N SER A 37 16.17 -17.99 -0.17
CA SER A 37 17.38 -18.81 -0.23
C SER A 37 17.02 -20.29 -0.47
N PRO A 38 17.94 -21.14 -0.99
CA PRO A 38 17.69 -22.56 -1.12
C PRO A 38 17.35 -23.24 0.21
N GLU A 39 18.01 -22.82 1.30
CA GLU A 39 17.77 -23.32 2.65
C GLU A 39 16.36 -22.96 3.15
N ASP A 40 15.95 -21.72 2.94
CA ASP A 40 14.60 -21.27 3.29
C ASP A 40 13.54 -21.97 2.45
N PHE A 41 13.80 -22.23 1.17
CA PHE A 41 12.87 -22.95 0.31
C PHE A 41 12.61 -24.38 0.83
N ILE A 42 13.67 -25.09 1.23
CA ILE A 42 13.54 -26.46 1.80
C ILE A 42 12.73 -26.38 3.11
N ARG A 43 13.08 -25.46 3.99
CA ARG A 43 12.35 -25.26 5.25
C ARG A 43 10.87 -24.97 5.02
N TYR A 44 10.54 -24.08 4.10
CA TYR A 44 9.14 -23.75 3.75
C TYR A 44 8.40 -24.95 3.14
N ALA A 45 9.06 -25.78 2.36
CA ALA A 45 8.47 -27.00 1.83
C ALA A 45 8.15 -28.01 2.96
N GLU A 46 9.04 -28.17 3.93
CA GLU A 46 8.82 -29.01 5.12
C GLU A 46 7.68 -28.47 6.01
N GLU A 47 7.60 -27.16 6.19
CA GLU A 47 6.51 -26.50 6.90
C GLU A 47 5.18 -26.70 6.15
N ALA A 48 5.18 -26.49 4.84
CA ALA A 48 4.00 -26.67 3.99
C ALA A 48 3.46 -28.12 4.02
N ALA A 49 4.36 -29.12 4.03
CA ALA A 49 3.96 -30.54 4.12
C ALA A 49 3.21 -30.87 5.43
N LYS A 50 3.40 -30.06 6.46
CA LYS A 50 2.73 -30.18 7.78
C LYS A 50 1.59 -29.15 7.94
N SER A 51 1.34 -28.33 6.91
CA SER A 51 0.38 -27.24 6.97
C SER A 51 -1.04 -27.76 6.93
N ASP A 52 -1.88 -27.18 7.78
CA ASP A 52 -3.33 -27.33 7.76
C ASP A 52 -4.04 -26.05 7.28
N LEU A 53 -3.34 -25.22 6.50
CA LEU A 53 -3.75 -23.88 6.09
C LEU A 53 -5.18 -23.84 5.54
N SER A 54 -5.52 -24.80 4.64
CA SER A 54 -6.86 -24.88 4.04
C SER A 54 -7.94 -25.23 5.07
N ALA A 55 -7.63 -26.13 6.01
CA ALA A 55 -8.57 -26.49 7.08
C ALA A 55 -8.77 -25.34 8.06
N ARG A 56 -7.69 -24.65 8.45
CA ARG A 56 -7.74 -23.45 9.30
C ARG A 56 -8.53 -22.32 8.62
N LEU A 57 -8.29 -22.08 7.34
CA LEU A 57 -9.03 -21.07 6.56
C LEU A 57 -10.53 -21.38 6.57
N GLU A 58 -10.93 -22.63 6.35
CA GLU A 58 -12.33 -23.03 6.33
C GLU A 58 -13.00 -22.87 7.71
N ILE A 59 -12.31 -23.20 8.80
CA ILE A 59 -12.79 -23.01 10.16
C ILE A 59 -12.95 -21.51 10.47
N ALA A 60 -11.94 -20.72 10.18
CA ALA A 60 -11.96 -19.28 10.43
C ALA A 60 -13.02 -18.59 9.55
N ARG A 61 -13.20 -19.02 8.30
CA ARG A 61 -14.25 -18.53 7.40
C ARG A 61 -15.64 -18.78 7.98
N LYS A 62 -15.92 -19.98 8.50
CA LYS A 62 -17.22 -20.29 9.12
C LYS A 62 -17.51 -19.42 10.34
N ARG A 63 -16.51 -19.16 11.18
CA ARG A 63 -16.64 -18.21 12.31
C ARG A 63 -16.95 -16.81 11.81
N TRP A 64 -16.26 -16.36 10.75
CA TRP A 64 -16.52 -15.06 10.12
C TRP A 64 -17.93 -14.97 9.53
N GLU A 65 -18.38 -15.98 8.81
CA GLU A 65 -19.71 -16.06 8.20
C GLU A 65 -20.84 -16.13 9.27
N SER A 66 -20.54 -16.69 10.44
CA SER A 66 -21.48 -16.68 11.59
C SER A 66 -21.62 -15.31 12.27
N GLY A 67 -20.84 -14.31 11.81
CA GLY A 67 -20.90 -12.94 12.33
C GLY A 67 -19.87 -12.61 13.42
N GLU A 68 -18.96 -13.53 13.75
CA GLU A 68 -17.90 -13.25 14.71
C GLU A 68 -16.94 -12.19 14.15
N ARG A 69 -16.60 -11.18 14.98
CA ARG A 69 -15.73 -10.05 14.63
C ARG A 69 -14.75 -9.73 15.77
N SER A 70 -14.21 -10.77 16.44
CA SER A 70 -13.16 -10.57 17.42
C SER A 70 -11.85 -10.16 16.74
N LEU A 71 -11.01 -9.38 17.43
CA LEU A 71 -9.68 -9.00 16.95
C LEU A 71 -8.82 -10.24 16.66
N GLU A 72 -8.94 -11.27 17.50
CA GLU A 72 -8.24 -12.54 17.31
C GLU A 72 -8.61 -13.20 15.99
N LEU A 73 -9.92 -13.30 15.68
CA LEU A 73 -10.38 -13.86 14.41
C LEU A 73 -9.92 -13.01 13.22
N VAL A 74 -9.92 -11.69 13.33
CA VAL A 74 -9.43 -10.81 12.26
C VAL A 74 -7.95 -11.04 12.00
N GLN A 75 -7.13 -11.17 13.04
CA GLN A 75 -5.71 -11.47 12.89
C GLN A 75 -5.49 -12.84 12.26
N GLU A 76 -6.16 -13.87 12.74
CA GLU A 76 -6.06 -15.22 12.17
C GLU A 76 -6.62 -15.27 10.74
N TYR A 77 -7.91 -14.95 10.58
CA TYR A 77 -8.61 -15.13 9.31
C TYR A 77 -8.15 -14.17 8.23
N VAL A 78 -8.14 -12.86 8.53
CA VAL A 78 -7.93 -11.84 7.50
C VAL A 78 -6.44 -11.59 7.27
N VAL A 79 -5.66 -11.40 8.35
CA VAL A 79 -4.26 -10.99 8.24
C VAL A 79 -3.34 -12.19 7.94
N GLU A 80 -3.56 -13.33 8.60
CA GLU A 80 -2.69 -14.48 8.44
C GLU A 80 -3.12 -15.37 7.27
N LEU A 81 -4.39 -15.78 7.22
CA LEU A 81 -4.85 -16.78 6.26
C LEU A 81 -5.29 -16.16 4.93
N LEU A 82 -6.24 -15.21 4.97
CA LEU A 82 -6.82 -14.63 3.77
C LEU A 82 -5.79 -13.83 2.96
N GLN A 83 -4.92 -13.05 3.63
CA GLN A 83 -3.84 -12.31 2.96
C GLN A 83 -2.90 -13.21 2.15
N ARG A 84 -2.74 -14.46 2.55
CA ARG A 84 -1.89 -15.44 1.84
C ARG A 84 -2.61 -16.07 0.66
N ILE A 85 -3.91 -16.37 0.81
CA ILE A 85 -4.67 -17.19 -0.16
C ILE A 85 -5.56 -16.33 -1.05
N HIS A 86 -6.24 -15.33 -0.49
CA HIS A 86 -7.21 -14.46 -1.17
C HIS A 86 -6.98 -12.98 -0.81
N PRO A 87 -5.82 -12.40 -1.15
CA PRO A 87 -5.46 -11.03 -0.75
C PRO A 87 -6.40 -9.95 -1.32
N ASP A 88 -7.12 -10.25 -2.38
CA ASP A 88 -8.16 -9.41 -2.97
C ASP A 88 -9.37 -9.20 -2.03
N GLN A 89 -9.63 -10.15 -1.11
CA GLN A 89 -10.76 -10.10 -0.18
C GLN A 89 -10.40 -9.41 1.16
N VAL A 90 -9.12 -9.25 1.45
CA VAL A 90 -8.64 -8.71 2.74
C VAL A 90 -9.22 -7.33 3.05
N LYS A 91 -9.24 -6.45 2.05
CA LYS A 91 -9.74 -5.09 2.20
C LYS A 91 -11.21 -5.07 2.63
N ASP A 92 -12.07 -5.81 1.94
CA ASP A 92 -13.50 -5.84 2.22
C ASP A 92 -13.80 -6.42 3.60
N CYS A 93 -13.06 -7.47 3.98
CA CYS A 93 -13.15 -8.04 5.32
C CYS A 93 -12.74 -7.03 6.41
N LEU A 94 -11.63 -6.31 6.22
CA LEU A 94 -11.18 -5.29 7.17
C LEU A 94 -12.15 -4.11 7.27
N LEU A 95 -12.69 -3.63 6.15
CA LEU A 95 -13.70 -2.57 6.16
C LEU A 95 -14.98 -3.02 6.87
N SER A 96 -15.42 -4.27 6.63
CA SER A 96 -16.52 -4.87 7.37
C SER A 96 -16.25 -4.92 8.87
N TYR A 97 -15.04 -5.34 9.28
CA TYR A 97 -14.66 -5.35 10.69
C TYR A 97 -14.66 -3.95 11.30
N PHE A 98 -13.98 -2.98 10.70
CA PHE A 98 -13.92 -1.62 11.23
C PHE A 98 -15.30 -0.98 11.36
N SER A 99 -16.26 -1.33 10.50
CA SER A 99 -17.64 -0.83 10.59
C SER A 99 -18.40 -1.34 11.81
N THR A 100 -17.94 -2.40 12.46
CA THR A 100 -18.57 -2.96 13.69
C THR A 100 -17.99 -2.39 14.97
N LEU A 101 -16.87 -1.64 14.89
CA LEU A 101 -16.17 -1.15 16.06
C LEU A 101 -16.78 0.13 16.64
N THR A 102 -16.73 0.25 17.96
CA THR A 102 -17.03 1.51 18.66
C THR A 102 -15.92 2.54 18.43
N GLU A 103 -16.19 3.82 18.75
CA GLU A 103 -15.19 4.87 18.66
C GLU A 103 -13.96 4.61 19.55
N GLU A 104 -14.17 4.05 20.74
CA GLU A 104 -13.09 3.67 21.66
C GLU A 104 -12.24 2.53 21.08
N GLN A 105 -12.89 1.54 20.48
CA GLN A 105 -12.18 0.44 19.82
C GLN A 105 -11.39 0.92 18.60
N LEU A 106 -11.95 1.80 17.79
CA LEU A 106 -11.25 2.40 16.63
C LEU A 106 -9.96 3.13 17.06
N GLN A 107 -9.93 3.72 18.24
CA GLN A 107 -8.76 4.42 18.77
C GLN A 107 -7.68 3.47 19.32
N GLN A 108 -7.95 2.19 19.54
CA GLN A 108 -6.97 1.24 20.07
C GLN A 108 -5.81 1.01 19.10
N LYS A 109 -4.63 0.80 19.68
CA LYS A 109 -3.39 0.64 18.92
C LYS A 109 -3.44 -0.53 17.94
N GLU A 110 -4.03 -1.64 18.35
CA GLU A 110 -4.15 -2.86 17.54
C GLU A 110 -4.96 -2.59 16.27
N ASN A 111 -6.09 -1.89 16.41
CA ASN A 111 -6.95 -1.52 15.29
C ASN A 111 -6.28 -0.47 14.38
N TYR A 112 -5.57 0.49 14.97
CA TYR A 112 -4.74 1.42 14.19
C TYR A 112 -3.67 0.68 13.36
N LEU A 113 -2.97 -0.28 13.92
CA LEU A 113 -1.95 -1.05 13.19
C LEU A 113 -2.54 -1.85 12.02
N LEU A 114 -3.75 -2.39 12.19
CA LEU A 114 -4.49 -3.00 11.07
C LEU A 114 -4.82 -1.97 9.98
N MET A 115 -5.38 -0.81 10.34
CA MET A 115 -5.66 0.26 9.39
C MET A 115 -4.38 0.67 8.64
N ARG A 116 -3.30 0.92 9.36
CA ARG A 116 -2.00 1.31 8.80
C ARG A 116 -1.46 0.27 7.82
N GLY A 117 -1.52 -1.00 8.17
CA GLY A 117 -1.00 -2.09 7.34
C GLY A 117 -1.71 -2.24 6.00
N PHE A 118 -2.97 -1.87 5.94
CA PHE A 118 -3.83 -2.05 4.76
C PHE A 118 -4.27 -0.73 4.11
N MET A 119 -3.78 0.40 4.60
CA MET A 119 -4.00 1.71 3.97
C MET A 119 -3.39 1.77 2.59
N ARG A 120 -4.21 1.79 1.55
CA ARG A 120 -3.71 1.88 0.19
C ARG A 120 -4.33 3.04 -0.59
N THR A 121 -5.53 3.47 -0.22
CA THR A 121 -6.21 4.59 -0.88
C THR A 121 -7.03 5.41 0.12
N PRO A 122 -7.11 6.74 -0.04
CA PRO A 122 -7.92 7.61 0.81
C PRO A 122 -9.43 7.48 0.54
N GLU A 123 -9.82 6.75 -0.50
CA GLU A 123 -11.21 6.45 -0.83
C GLU A 123 -11.81 5.40 0.11
N ASP A 124 -10.98 4.75 0.92
CA ASP A 124 -11.42 3.84 1.97
C ASP A 124 -11.87 4.62 3.19
N ASP A 125 -12.97 5.17 2.99
CA ASP A 125 -13.77 6.08 3.72
C ASP A 125 -13.65 5.98 5.26
N ILE A 126 -13.91 4.81 5.87
CA ILE A 126 -13.83 4.67 7.33
C ILE A 126 -12.39 4.78 7.84
N VAL A 127 -11.45 4.14 7.15
CA VAL A 127 -10.04 4.15 7.54
C VAL A 127 -9.47 5.55 7.43
N PHE A 128 -9.70 6.23 6.30
CA PHE A 128 -9.23 7.59 6.10
C PHE A 128 -9.83 8.58 7.10
N ARG A 129 -11.13 8.47 7.38
CA ARG A 129 -11.80 9.29 8.40
C ARG A 129 -11.22 9.07 9.79
N CYS A 130 -10.99 7.81 10.19
CA CYS A 130 -10.38 7.48 11.48
C CYS A 130 -8.98 8.07 11.60
N LEU A 131 -8.15 7.92 10.56
CA LEU A 131 -6.77 8.41 10.54
C LEU A 131 -6.68 9.93 10.69
N ASN A 132 -7.62 10.67 10.10
CA ASN A 132 -7.68 12.12 10.26
C ASN A 132 -8.31 12.51 11.60
N ARG A 133 -9.38 11.84 12.01
CA ARG A 133 -10.13 12.18 13.23
C ARG A 133 -9.30 11.92 14.50
N TYR A 134 -8.56 10.81 14.51
CA TYR A 134 -7.78 10.35 15.66
C TYR A 134 -6.26 10.52 15.45
N ALA A 135 -5.85 11.40 14.54
CA ALA A 135 -4.45 11.63 14.19
C ALA A 135 -3.55 11.86 15.40
N ASP A 136 -4.02 12.67 16.37
CA ASP A 136 -3.25 13.00 17.57
C ASP A 136 -3.02 11.77 18.48
N ILE A 137 -3.97 10.82 18.50
CA ILE A 137 -3.85 9.56 19.25
C ILE A 137 -2.91 8.62 18.52
N TYR A 138 -3.14 8.42 17.23
CA TYR A 138 -2.38 7.47 16.41
C TYR A 138 -0.92 7.87 16.24
N GLN A 139 -0.63 9.18 16.20
CA GLN A 139 0.75 9.68 16.21
C GLN A 139 1.50 9.23 17.46
N GLY A 140 0.83 9.12 18.61
CA GLY A 140 1.41 8.61 19.85
C GLY A 140 1.77 7.11 19.82
N TYR A 141 1.26 6.35 18.84
CA TYR A 141 1.60 4.93 18.66
C TYR A 141 2.82 4.69 17.77
N GLU A 142 3.30 5.72 17.09
CA GLU A 142 4.42 5.67 16.17
C GLU A 142 5.65 6.37 16.75
N LYS A 143 6.79 6.14 16.12
CA LYS A 143 8.04 6.83 16.47
C LYS A 143 8.22 8.06 15.60
N GLY A 144 8.46 9.20 16.23
CA GLY A 144 8.73 10.46 15.52
C GLY A 144 7.62 10.79 14.52
N ASP A 145 8.00 11.01 13.27
CA ASP A 145 7.08 11.42 12.19
C ASP A 145 6.52 10.24 11.37
N ASP A 146 6.71 8.99 11.78
CA ASP A 146 6.34 7.80 11.00
C ASP A 146 4.85 7.78 10.62
N PHE A 147 3.97 8.26 11.49
CA PHE A 147 2.54 8.42 11.19
C PHE A 147 2.33 9.30 9.97
N TRP A 148 2.93 10.49 9.96
CA TRP A 148 2.77 11.46 8.87
C TRP A 148 3.45 10.99 7.58
N VAL A 149 4.55 10.26 7.69
CA VAL A 149 5.21 9.61 6.55
C VAL A 149 4.30 8.59 5.87
N ASN A 150 3.57 7.79 6.64
CA ASN A 150 2.61 6.85 6.10
C ASN A 150 1.40 7.56 5.47
N MET A 151 0.89 8.59 6.12
CA MET A 151 -0.15 9.47 5.55
C MET A 151 0.30 10.10 4.24
N TYR A 152 1.55 10.59 4.16
CA TYR A 152 2.13 11.09 2.92
C TYR A 152 2.07 10.08 1.78
N ARG A 153 2.56 8.86 2.01
CA ARG A 153 2.55 7.82 0.97
C ARG A 153 1.15 7.56 0.43
N MET A 154 0.16 7.54 1.29
CA MET A 154 -1.23 7.37 0.91
C MET A 154 -1.74 8.59 0.12
N MET A 155 -1.47 9.81 0.59
CA MET A 155 -1.93 11.04 -0.06
C MET A 155 -1.34 11.22 -1.46
N VAL A 156 -0.03 11.03 -1.61
CA VAL A 156 0.62 11.19 -2.90
C VAL A 156 0.23 10.09 -3.87
N ARG A 157 0.28 8.82 -3.47
CA ARG A 157 -0.07 7.71 -4.37
C ARG A 157 -1.50 7.77 -4.89
N ALA A 158 -2.44 8.16 -4.05
CA ALA A 158 -3.83 8.31 -4.49
C ALA A 158 -4.00 9.50 -5.43
N GLY A 159 -3.28 10.59 -5.20
CA GLY A 159 -3.25 11.73 -6.11
C GLY A 159 -2.73 11.32 -7.49
N SER A 160 -1.60 10.64 -7.55
CA SER A 160 -1.01 10.14 -8.79
C SER A 160 -1.95 9.19 -9.55
N ALA A 161 -2.67 8.33 -8.84
CA ALA A 161 -3.66 7.44 -9.45
C ALA A 161 -4.83 8.20 -10.11
N ASN A 162 -5.11 9.41 -9.64
CA ASN A 162 -6.22 10.25 -10.13
C ASN A 162 -5.80 11.26 -11.22
N LEU A 163 -4.52 11.32 -11.62
CA LEU A 163 -4.04 12.30 -12.61
C LEU A 163 -4.81 12.25 -13.95
N LYS A 164 -5.26 11.07 -14.37
CA LYS A 164 -6.07 10.88 -15.59
C LYS A 164 -7.52 11.35 -15.46
N ASN A 165 -7.98 11.68 -14.25
CA ASN A 165 -9.35 12.13 -13.98
C ASN A 165 -9.33 13.48 -13.25
N PRO A 166 -9.51 14.60 -13.96
CA PRO A 166 -9.39 15.94 -13.39
C PRO A 166 -10.34 16.23 -12.22
N GLU A 167 -11.53 15.64 -12.21
CA GLU A 167 -12.50 15.83 -11.13
C GLU A 167 -12.05 15.12 -9.87
N LYS A 168 -11.69 13.84 -9.99
CA LYS A 168 -11.15 13.06 -8.87
C LYS A 168 -9.85 13.66 -8.34
N TYR A 169 -8.96 14.10 -9.23
CA TYR A 169 -7.73 14.76 -8.83
C TYR A 169 -7.99 16.04 -8.03
N ARG A 170 -8.93 16.89 -8.49
CA ARG A 170 -9.32 18.11 -7.78
C ARG A 170 -9.93 17.82 -6.41
N ALA A 171 -10.83 16.83 -6.33
CA ALA A 171 -11.40 16.38 -5.06
C ALA A 171 -10.32 15.88 -4.10
N HIS A 172 -9.32 15.16 -4.64
CA HIS A 172 -8.17 14.70 -3.86
C HIS A 172 -7.33 15.85 -3.30
N LEU A 173 -7.03 16.87 -4.11
CA LEU A 173 -6.31 18.07 -3.63
C LEU A 173 -7.06 18.79 -2.50
N GLU A 174 -8.39 18.91 -2.61
CA GLU A 174 -9.21 19.50 -1.54
C GLU A 174 -9.18 18.66 -0.27
N MET A 175 -9.20 17.35 -0.40
CA MET A 175 -9.06 16.43 0.73
C MET A 175 -7.70 16.61 1.41
N VAL A 176 -6.58 16.67 0.65
CA VAL A 176 -5.24 16.91 1.21
C VAL A 176 -5.18 18.26 1.95
N ARG A 177 -5.78 19.33 1.40
CA ARG A 177 -5.83 20.65 2.07
C ARG A 177 -6.56 20.60 3.41
N LYS A 178 -7.54 19.72 3.56
CA LYS A 178 -8.35 19.57 4.78
C LYS A 178 -7.71 18.65 5.82
N THR A 179 -6.59 18.00 5.51
CA THR A 179 -5.91 17.16 6.50
C THR A 179 -5.31 18.02 7.61
N LYS A 180 -5.21 17.46 8.82
CA LYS A 180 -4.48 18.07 9.93
C LYS A 180 -2.96 17.93 9.82
N SER A 181 -2.47 17.31 8.75
CA SER A 181 -1.04 17.06 8.56
C SER A 181 -0.27 18.37 8.41
N CYS A 182 0.79 18.54 9.20
CA CYS A 182 1.75 19.63 9.01
C CYS A 182 2.51 19.50 7.66
N TYR A 183 2.45 18.33 7.02
CA TYR A 183 3.03 18.06 5.71
C TYR A 183 2.08 18.33 4.53
N ALA A 184 0.84 18.75 4.78
CA ALA A 184 -0.11 19.02 3.70
C ALA A 184 0.44 19.99 2.62
N PRO A 185 1.16 21.08 2.96
CA PRO A 185 1.80 21.93 1.95
C PRO A 185 2.79 21.16 1.06
N MET A 186 3.60 20.29 1.66
CA MET A 186 4.55 19.43 0.93
C MET A 186 3.83 18.45 0.01
N TYR A 187 2.77 17.79 0.47
CA TYR A 187 1.99 16.88 -0.36
C TYR A 187 1.41 17.59 -1.60
N LEU A 188 0.91 18.81 -1.44
CA LEU A 188 0.35 19.59 -2.54
C LEU A 188 1.43 20.01 -3.55
N GLU A 189 2.61 20.42 -3.10
CA GLU A 189 3.74 20.75 -3.98
C GLU A 189 4.21 19.54 -4.77
N ILE A 190 4.23 18.36 -4.16
CA ILE A 190 4.57 17.10 -4.85
C ILE A 190 3.51 16.71 -5.86
N LEU A 191 2.24 16.79 -5.51
CA LEU A 191 1.14 16.49 -6.43
C LEU A 191 1.13 17.44 -7.63
N ASP A 192 1.48 18.72 -7.44
CA ASP A 192 1.64 19.68 -8.53
C ASP A 192 2.80 19.31 -9.47
N MET A 193 3.92 18.91 -8.89
CA MET A 193 5.06 18.37 -9.63
C MET A 193 4.68 17.14 -10.46
N GLU A 194 4.05 16.13 -9.85
CA GLU A 194 3.64 14.92 -10.54
C GLU A 194 2.63 15.19 -11.66
N ARG A 195 1.69 16.10 -11.44
CA ARG A 195 0.76 16.54 -12.49
C ARG A 195 1.50 17.20 -13.66
N THR A 196 2.45 18.08 -13.36
CA THR A 196 3.24 18.79 -14.36
C THR A 196 4.06 17.82 -15.22
N LEU A 197 4.65 16.79 -14.60
CA LEU A 197 5.35 15.72 -15.32
C LEU A 197 4.39 14.85 -16.14
N PHE A 198 3.21 14.54 -15.60
CA PHE A 198 2.17 13.80 -16.33
C PHE A 198 1.68 14.55 -17.58
N GLU A 199 1.58 15.87 -17.50
CA GLU A 199 1.24 16.76 -18.62
C GLU A 199 2.41 16.96 -19.60
N LYS A 200 3.53 16.23 -19.39
CA LYS A 200 4.76 16.28 -20.21
C LYS A 200 5.48 17.63 -20.23
N ASN A 201 5.24 18.47 -19.25
CA ASN A 201 5.99 19.69 -19.03
C ASN A 201 7.24 19.42 -18.17
N PHE A 202 8.21 18.72 -18.76
CA PHE A 202 9.38 18.21 -18.03
C PHE A 202 10.25 19.32 -17.45
N GLN A 203 10.48 20.40 -18.17
CA GLN A 203 11.29 21.52 -17.68
C GLN A 203 10.69 22.15 -16.41
N GLN A 204 9.39 22.39 -16.39
CA GLN A 204 8.71 22.92 -15.22
C GLN A 204 8.63 21.88 -14.09
N GLY A 205 8.39 20.60 -14.43
CA GLY A 205 8.37 19.50 -13.47
C GLY A 205 9.70 19.34 -12.73
N MET A 206 10.82 19.43 -13.47
CA MET A 206 12.17 19.40 -12.88
C MET A 206 12.44 20.62 -11.98
N ALA A 207 12.01 21.81 -12.37
CA ALA A 207 12.15 23.00 -11.53
C ALA A 207 11.34 22.88 -10.22
N LEU A 208 10.13 22.31 -10.28
CA LEU A 208 9.32 22.01 -9.11
C LEU A 208 9.96 20.94 -8.22
N ALA A 209 10.53 19.89 -8.80
CA ALA A 209 11.21 18.84 -8.07
C ALA A 209 12.41 19.38 -7.28
N ARG A 210 13.24 20.20 -7.93
CA ARG A 210 14.38 20.86 -7.28
C ARG A 210 13.90 21.74 -6.12
N LYS A 211 12.87 22.55 -6.35
CA LYS A 211 12.27 23.41 -5.30
C LYS A 211 11.79 22.60 -4.09
N VAL A 212 11.13 21.45 -4.34
CA VAL A 212 10.67 20.57 -3.26
C VAL A 212 11.84 19.92 -2.54
N ALA A 213 12.86 19.46 -3.28
CA ALA A 213 14.07 18.89 -2.71
C ALA A 213 14.82 19.90 -1.82
N ASP A 214 15.05 21.12 -2.30
CA ASP A 214 15.71 22.18 -1.56
C ASP A 214 14.95 22.58 -0.29
N LYS A 215 13.62 22.54 -0.36
CA LYS A 215 12.77 22.96 0.77
C LYS A 215 12.60 21.90 1.86
N TYR A 216 12.56 20.63 1.48
CA TYR A 216 12.17 19.53 2.38
C TYR A 216 13.24 18.43 2.51
N GLY A 217 14.23 18.36 1.63
CA GLY A 217 15.18 17.25 1.54
C GLY A 217 16.01 17.06 2.80
N ASP A 218 16.46 18.12 3.45
CA ASP A 218 17.26 18.06 4.69
C ASP A 218 16.47 17.42 5.84
N LYS A 219 15.16 17.69 5.90
CA LYS A 219 14.28 17.16 6.95
C LYS A 219 13.77 15.75 6.63
N HIS A 220 13.69 15.41 5.36
CA HIS A 220 13.10 14.18 4.87
C HIS A 220 13.95 13.54 3.76
N PRO A 221 15.17 13.05 4.06
CA PRO A 221 16.12 12.55 3.06
C PRO A 221 15.58 11.41 2.19
N TYR A 222 14.64 10.60 2.71
CA TYR A 222 14.01 9.52 1.94
C TYR A 222 13.04 10.06 0.87
N LEU A 223 12.42 11.23 1.09
CA LEU A 223 11.59 11.92 0.10
C LEU A 223 12.43 12.39 -1.08
N TYR A 224 13.62 12.92 -0.78
CA TYR A 224 14.61 13.32 -1.77
C TYR A 224 14.94 12.16 -2.73
N ARG A 225 15.26 10.98 -2.20
CA ARG A 225 15.51 9.78 -3.01
C ARG A 225 14.30 9.37 -3.85
N GLN A 226 13.10 9.46 -3.31
CA GLN A 226 11.87 9.11 -4.01
C GLN A 226 11.61 10.06 -5.19
N PHE A 227 11.88 11.35 -5.04
CA PHE A 227 11.74 12.34 -6.11
C PHE A 227 12.71 12.09 -7.25
N PHE A 228 13.99 11.94 -6.93
CA PHE A 228 15.00 11.65 -7.95
C PHE A 228 14.71 10.34 -8.67
N TYR A 229 14.32 9.32 -7.95
CA TYR A 229 13.93 8.05 -8.55
C TYR A 229 12.73 8.20 -9.51
N THR A 230 11.71 8.93 -9.11
CA THR A 230 10.53 9.19 -9.96
C THR A 230 10.88 10.00 -11.20
N LEU A 231 11.76 11.00 -11.06
CA LEU A 231 12.24 11.82 -12.17
C LEU A 231 13.12 11.04 -13.14
N ILE A 232 14.05 10.23 -12.63
CA ILE A 232 14.88 9.35 -13.43
C ILE A 232 14.00 8.37 -14.21
N ILE A 233 13.04 7.74 -13.56
CA ILE A 233 12.13 6.80 -14.24
C ILE A 233 11.28 7.52 -15.27
N ALA A 234 10.68 8.65 -14.96
CA ALA A 234 9.89 9.42 -15.93
C ALA A 234 10.73 9.86 -17.13
N GLY A 235 11.98 10.28 -16.88
CA GLY A 235 12.93 10.65 -17.93
C GLY A 235 13.42 9.47 -18.79
N PHE A 236 13.61 8.28 -18.21
CA PHE A 236 14.08 7.09 -18.94
C PHE A 236 13.00 6.35 -19.73
N PHE A 237 11.73 6.46 -19.32
CA PHE A 237 10.62 5.75 -19.97
C PHE A 237 9.83 6.59 -20.95
N ASP A 238 10.14 7.89 -21.08
CA ASP A 238 9.53 8.75 -22.08
C ASP A 238 10.57 9.11 -23.13
N ASP A 239 10.49 8.45 -24.31
CA ASP A 239 11.38 8.71 -25.46
C ASP A 239 11.35 10.17 -25.94
N SER A 240 10.45 11.00 -25.42
CA SER A 240 10.38 12.44 -25.71
C SER A 240 11.36 13.28 -24.87
N VAL A 241 11.96 12.71 -23.82
CA VAL A 241 13.00 13.38 -23.03
C VAL A 241 14.37 13.13 -23.67
N THR A 242 14.62 13.81 -24.77
CA THR A 242 15.91 13.74 -25.49
C THR A 242 16.86 14.89 -25.15
N ASP A 243 16.51 15.75 -24.22
CA ASP A 243 17.32 16.89 -23.83
C ASP A 243 18.45 16.46 -22.85
N PRO A 244 19.72 16.45 -23.31
CA PRO A 244 20.86 16.04 -22.46
C PRO A 244 21.02 16.90 -21.22
N GLU A 245 20.65 18.20 -21.25
CA GLU A 245 20.76 19.09 -20.11
C GLU A 245 19.75 18.70 -19.01
N LEU A 246 18.56 18.23 -19.38
CA LEU A 246 17.58 17.72 -18.42
C LEU A 246 18.05 16.42 -17.75
N ILE A 247 18.73 15.56 -18.52
CA ILE A 247 19.28 14.30 -18.00
C ILE A 247 20.45 14.58 -17.03
N GLU A 248 21.39 15.47 -17.39
CA GLU A 248 22.49 15.87 -16.50
C GLU A 248 22.01 16.54 -15.21
N GLN A 249 20.92 17.26 -15.24
CA GLN A 249 20.34 17.88 -14.04
C GLN A 249 19.63 16.89 -13.11
N ALA A 250 19.32 15.68 -13.59
CA ALA A 250 18.64 14.63 -12.83
C ALA A 250 19.62 13.64 -12.17
N ILE A 251 20.88 13.62 -12.59
CA ILE A 251 21.98 12.81 -12.03
C ILE A 251 22.72 13.62 -10.95
#